data_8b02d426370667590cd5a409af602839
#
_entry.id   8b02d426370667590cd5a409af602839
#
_cell.length_a   1.000
_cell.length_b   1.000
_cell.length_c   1.000
_cell.angle_alpha   90.00
_cell.angle_beta   90.00
_cell.angle_gamma   90.00
#
_symmetry.space_group_name_H-M   'P 1'
#
loop_
_entity.id
_entity.type
_entity.pdbx_description
1 polymer ?
#
loop_
_entity_poly.entity_id
_entity_poly.type
_entity_poly.pdbx_seq_one_letter_code
_entity_poly.pdbx_strand_id
1 'polypeptide(L)'
;MKNHKKLRNALATLLLALPLALQGAVGVKTAQAAETSTETATVTLHKYVFDKSLPSDKIDNSKSQDEINAWLTKNNAAALDGVEFTAYDVTSEYADAYKTATGDKNESPADAAKTASAAVAKKADALQKTATVVGKQTTANGGLASFANLPLRDANGNYKAYLFAETDAPANITQKAEPFVLAMPIYGADGKTVQKSINIYPKNVKQSDKKTLNDNRSHHDFTAGEKINYSIETVVPWNIANKKVYTITDNPSKGLIMDADTIQIEGLASNKYTVKKNADNGFTITIPAANLAAFAGKTLKTTVKGHLSIEDLTLIDTGIPNKATAKVDNEAHHEVKSEEVFTGGKKFVKVDGSNQSKTLAGAQFQLVIVKNGQVVKYAHGNEKDGYTFDTNNTNVATKTTGENGQFEFAGLKYSESLEVGESYAVKEVKAPTGYDLLKDPVLFTVAKDSYKTVQAADGQKISNTKKGGFLPSTGGMGIVLFIAAGVVVMAGAVGTMIVRRNRRENI
;
A
#
# COMPACT_ATOMS: atom_id res chain seq x y z
N MET A 1 -32.70 -15.99 7.20
CA MET A 1 -32.56 -16.28 5.76
C MET A 1 -31.37 -15.43 5.25
N LYS A 2 -30.19 -16.04 5.09
CA LYS A 2 -28.94 -15.38 4.67
C LYS A 2 -28.74 -15.63 3.19
N ASN A 3 -28.80 -14.59 2.38
CA ASN A 3 -28.46 -14.66 0.96
C ASN A 3 -26.93 -14.47 0.80
N HIS A 4 -26.24 -15.57 0.57
CA HIS A 4 -24.87 -15.55 0.06
C HIS A 4 -24.93 -15.25 -1.46
N LYS A 5 -24.58 -14.02 -1.84
CA LYS A 5 -24.27 -13.71 -3.24
C LYS A 5 -22.89 -14.31 -3.57
N LYS A 6 -22.90 -15.43 -4.28
CA LYS A 6 -21.71 -15.98 -4.93
C LYS A 6 -21.25 -15.01 -5.99
N LEU A 7 -20.06 -14.44 -5.80
CA LEU A 7 -19.32 -13.74 -6.85
C LEU A 7 -18.99 -14.79 -7.94
N ARG A 8 -19.73 -14.76 -9.04
CA ARG A 8 -19.37 -15.51 -10.25
C ARG A 8 -18.24 -14.72 -10.93
N ASN A 9 -17.03 -15.28 -10.93
CA ASN A 9 -15.96 -14.84 -11.81
C ASN A 9 -16.46 -14.98 -13.25
N ALA A 10 -16.80 -13.88 -13.87
CA ALA A 10 -17.07 -13.84 -15.30
C ALA A 10 -15.72 -13.99 -16.02
N LEU A 11 -15.44 -15.19 -16.53
CA LEU A 11 -14.38 -15.42 -17.52
C LEU A 11 -14.71 -14.55 -18.74
N ALA A 12 -13.99 -13.44 -18.90
CA ALA A 12 -14.09 -12.62 -20.08
C ALA A 12 -13.26 -13.27 -21.20
N THR A 13 -13.85 -14.20 -21.92
CA THR A 13 -13.25 -14.80 -23.10
C THR A 13 -13.09 -13.74 -24.17
N LEU A 14 -11.85 -13.43 -24.55
CA LEU A 14 -11.55 -12.58 -25.68
C LEU A 14 -11.94 -13.34 -26.97
N LEU A 15 -13.14 -13.10 -27.48
CA LEU A 15 -13.56 -13.64 -28.77
C LEU A 15 -12.90 -12.81 -29.87
N LEU A 16 -11.84 -13.34 -30.48
CA LEU A 16 -11.36 -12.88 -31.77
C LEU A 16 -12.40 -13.22 -32.84
N ALA A 17 -13.20 -12.28 -33.26
CA ALA A 17 -14.04 -12.42 -34.42
C ALA A 17 -13.17 -12.28 -35.69
N LEU A 18 -12.73 -13.40 -36.22
CA LEU A 18 -12.09 -13.48 -37.54
C LEU A 18 -13.12 -13.98 -38.53
N PRO A 19 -13.38 -13.29 -39.67
CA PRO A 19 -14.18 -13.85 -40.71
C PRO A 19 -13.39 -14.95 -41.43
N LEU A 20 -13.74 -16.20 -41.18
CA LEU A 20 -13.25 -17.34 -41.96
C LEU A 20 -14.26 -17.62 -43.08
N ALA A 21 -13.90 -17.27 -44.30
CA ALA A 21 -14.53 -17.82 -45.46
C ALA A 21 -13.76 -19.10 -45.87
N LEU A 22 -14.20 -20.25 -45.35
CA LEU A 22 -13.78 -21.55 -45.90
C LEU A 22 -14.85 -21.96 -46.95
N GLN A 23 -14.58 -21.75 -48.22
CA GLN A 23 -15.31 -22.46 -49.26
C GLN A 23 -14.61 -23.79 -49.50
N GLY A 24 -15.31 -24.88 -49.21
CA GLY A 24 -14.88 -26.21 -49.53
C GLY A 24 -14.79 -26.40 -51.03
N ALA A 25 -13.61 -26.72 -51.55
CA ALA A 25 -13.42 -27.34 -52.83
C ALA A 25 -12.81 -28.73 -52.64
N VAL A 26 -13.66 -29.75 -52.69
CA VAL A 26 -13.22 -31.11 -52.99
C VAL A 26 -12.89 -31.17 -54.48
N GLY A 27 -11.62 -31.08 -54.78
CA GLY A 27 -11.11 -31.26 -56.15
C GLY A 27 -9.83 -32.13 -56.08
N VAL A 28 -9.98 -33.39 -56.44
CA VAL A 28 -8.84 -34.26 -56.74
C VAL A 28 -8.08 -33.65 -57.91
N LYS A 29 -6.82 -33.27 -57.70
CA LYS A 29 -5.85 -32.98 -58.78
C LYS A 29 -4.49 -33.58 -58.42
N THR A 30 -4.06 -34.36 -59.39
CA THR A 30 -2.75 -34.92 -59.71
C THR A 30 -1.55 -34.18 -59.10
N ALA A 31 -0.65 -35.02 -58.55
CA ALA A 31 0.65 -34.67 -58.00
C ALA A 31 1.47 -33.84 -59.02
N GLN A 32 1.68 -32.58 -58.72
CA GLN A 32 2.80 -31.82 -59.18
C GLN A 32 3.69 -31.56 -57.96
N ALA A 33 4.96 -31.91 -58.03
CA ALA A 33 5.93 -31.69 -56.96
C ALA A 33 5.88 -30.17 -56.60
N ALA A 34 5.25 -29.85 -55.49
CA ALA A 34 5.18 -28.52 -54.95
C ALA A 34 6.55 -28.19 -54.37
N GLU A 35 7.20 -27.19 -54.87
CA GLU A 35 8.22 -26.46 -54.12
C GLU A 35 7.64 -26.14 -52.76
N THR A 36 8.22 -26.67 -51.69
CA THR A 36 7.84 -26.37 -50.30
C THR A 36 8.31 -24.96 -49.97
N SER A 37 7.64 -23.95 -50.53
CA SER A 37 7.74 -22.61 -49.97
C SER A 37 7.04 -22.66 -48.61
N THR A 38 7.80 -22.70 -47.53
CA THR A 38 7.31 -22.57 -46.15
C THR A 38 6.78 -21.14 -45.97
N GLU A 39 5.54 -20.92 -46.39
CA GLU A 39 4.89 -19.64 -46.08
C GLU A 39 4.83 -19.46 -44.58
N THR A 40 5.30 -18.32 -44.13
CA THR A 40 5.39 -17.97 -42.69
C THR A 40 4.64 -16.66 -42.38
N ALA A 41 4.25 -16.49 -41.16
CA ALA A 41 3.76 -15.24 -40.61
C ALA A 41 4.59 -14.81 -39.39
N THR A 42 4.54 -13.53 -39.11
CA THR A 42 5.07 -12.91 -37.88
C THR A 42 3.91 -12.48 -37.01
N VAL A 43 3.90 -12.93 -35.75
CA VAL A 43 2.94 -12.49 -34.75
C VAL A 43 3.64 -11.53 -33.79
N THR A 44 3.18 -10.30 -33.73
CA THR A 44 3.69 -9.26 -32.82
C THR A 44 2.66 -9.02 -31.72
N LEU A 45 3.11 -9.20 -30.49
CA LEU A 45 2.31 -8.89 -29.31
C LEU A 45 2.63 -7.47 -28.85
N HIS A 46 1.60 -6.66 -28.64
CA HIS A 46 1.64 -5.33 -28.07
C HIS A 46 1.06 -5.40 -26.67
N LYS A 47 1.91 -5.57 -25.67
CA LYS A 47 1.50 -5.82 -24.30
C LYS A 47 1.14 -4.54 -23.56
N TYR A 48 -0.05 -4.55 -22.94
CA TYR A 48 -0.55 -3.43 -22.13
C TYR A 48 -0.94 -3.89 -20.72
N VAL A 49 -0.86 -2.94 -19.78
CA VAL A 49 -1.28 -3.13 -18.39
C VAL A 49 -2.26 -2.03 -17.97
N PHE A 50 -3.22 -2.40 -17.13
CA PHE A 50 -4.23 -1.55 -16.55
C PHE A 50 -4.12 -1.57 -15.02
N ASP A 51 -4.43 -0.45 -14.39
CA ASP A 51 -4.47 -0.36 -12.94
C ASP A 51 -5.79 -0.95 -12.40
N LYS A 52 -5.69 -1.79 -11.39
CA LYS A 52 -6.79 -2.38 -10.59
C LYS A 52 -7.71 -3.34 -11.35
N SER A 53 -8.14 -3.05 -12.56
CA SER A 53 -9.05 -3.89 -13.33
C SER A 53 -8.95 -3.63 -14.84
N LEU A 54 -9.36 -4.62 -15.66
CA LEU A 54 -9.55 -4.39 -17.09
C LEU A 54 -10.76 -3.49 -17.32
N PRO A 55 -10.74 -2.63 -18.38
CA PRO A 55 -11.90 -1.88 -18.80
C PRO A 55 -13.10 -2.77 -19.10
N SER A 56 -14.30 -2.27 -18.83
CA SER A 56 -15.55 -2.99 -19.13
C SER A 56 -15.86 -3.01 -20.64
N ASP A 57 -15.50 -1.95 -21.36
CA ASP A 57 -15.59 -1.88 -22.80
C ASP A 57 -14.42 -2.65 -23.42
N LYS A 58 -14.73 -3.42 -24.46
CA LYS A 58 -13.74 -4.24 -25.18
C LYS A 58 -13.42 -3.56 -26.51
N ILE A 59 -12.17 -3.71 -26.94
CA ILE A 59 -11.78 -3.36 -28.29
C ILE A 59 -11.46 -4.61 -29.07
N ASP A 60 -11.89 -4.66 -30.34
CA ASP A 60 -11.66 -5.74 -31.26
C ASP A 60 -10.35 -5.49 -32.05
N ASN A 61 -9.55 -6.54 -32.27
CA ASN A 61 -8.33 -6.46 -33.08
C ASN A 61 -8.59 -6.19 -34.57
N SER A 62 -9.85 -6.23 -35.03
CA SER A 62 -10.25 -5.82 -36.39
C SER A 62 -10.30 -4.30 -36.57
N LYS A 63 -10.23 -3.55 -35.46
CA LYS A 63 -10.22 -2.09 -35.47
C LYS A 63 -8.92 -1.54 -36.06
N SER A 64 -9.02 -0.31 -36.62
CA SER A 64 -7.83 0.41 -37.09
C SER A 64 -6.86 0.70 -35.95
N GLN A 65 -5.58 0.88 -36.23
CA GLN A 65 -4.57 1.23 -35.25
C GLN A 65 -4.93 2.50 -34.47
N ASP A 66 -5.54 3.49 -35.15
CA ASP A 66 -5.95 4.74 -34.51
C ASP A 66 -7.09 4.51 -33.51
N GLU A 67 -8.08 3.67 -33.83
CA GLU A 67 -9.16 3.32 -32.91
C GLU A 67 -8.62 2.56 -31.71
N ILE A 68 -7.65 1.65 -31.92
CA ILE A 68 -6.98 0.91 -30.82
C ILE A 68 -6.21 1.87 -29.93
N ASN A 69 -5.42 2.78 -30.50
CA ASN A 69 -4.65 3.77 -29.75
C ASN A 69 -5.56 4.73 -28.97
N ALA A 70 -6.65 5.18 -29.55
CA ALA A 70 -7.64 6.02 -28.89
C ALA A 70 -8.28 5.30 -27.69
N TRP A 71 -8.62 4.02 -27.85
CA TRP A 71 -9.17 3.20 -26.78
C TRP A 71 -8.16 2.97 -25.63
N LEU A 72 -6.90 2.68 -25.97
CA LEU A 72 -5.82 2.51 -24.99
C LEU A 72 -5.62 3.80 -24.18
N THR A 73 -5.56 4.94 -24.84
CA THR A 73 -5.41 6.26 -24.19
C THR A 73 -6.60 6.59 -23.30
N LYS A 74 -7.83 6.39 -23.77
CA LYS A 74 -9.07 6.60 -23.01
C LYS A 74 -9.09 5.78 -21.70
N ASN A 75 -8.53 4.56 -21.74
CA ASN A 75 -8.54 3.64 -20.62
C ASN A 75 -7.23 3.68 -19.79
N ASN A 76 -6.36 4.67 -20.01
CA ASN A 76 -5.07 4.82 -19.30
C ASN A 76 -4.20 3.56 -19.36
N ALA A 77 -4.21 2.86 -20.48
CA ALA A 77 -3.37 1.71 -20.69
C ALA A 77 -1.90 2.11 -20.76
N ALA A 78 -1.02 1.42 -20.07
CA ALA A 78 0.42 1.58 -20.20
C ALA A 78 1.03 0.37 -20.92
N ALA A 79 2.03 0.60 -21.76
CA ALA A 79 2.84 -0.49 -22.32
C ALA A 79 3.58 -1.22 -21.21
N LEU A 80 3.75 -2.54 -21.32
CA LEU A 80 4.35 -3.36 -20.28
C LEU A 80 5.49 -4.21 -20.83
N ASP A 81 6.71 -3.86 -20.45
CA ASP A 81 7.92 -4.64 -20.69
C ASP A 81 8.10 -5.75 -19.62
N GLY A 82 8.96 -6.74 -19.91
CA GLY A 82 9.33 -7.79 -18.96
C GLY A 82 8.32 -8.95 -18.86
N VAL A 83 7.32 -9.05 -19.74
CA VAL A 83 6.36 -10.16 -19.79
C VAL A 83 6.85 -11.23 -20.74
N GLU A 84 7.05 -12.47 -20.27
CA GLU A 84 7.39 -13.61 -21.12
C GLU A 84 6.13 -14.25 -21.70
N PHE A 85 6.12 -14.40 -23.02
CA PHE A 85 5.16 -15.21 -23.75
C PHE A 85 5.84 -16.43 -24.35
N THR A 86 5.16 -17.58 -24.28
CA THR A 86 5.56 -18.80 -24.95
C THR A 86 4.51 -19.16 -26.00
N ALA A 87 4.97 -19.46 -27.21
CA ALA A 87 4.15 -20.01 -28.30
C ALA A 87 4.31 -21.54 -28.35
N TYR A 88 3.20 -22.24 -28.41
CA TYR A 88 3.13 -23.70 -28.48
C TYR A 88 2.43 -24.15 -29.75
N ASP A 89 2.91 -25.26 -30.36
CA ASP A 89 2.20 -25.94 -31.45
C ASP A 89 1.05 -26.75 -30.86
N VAL A 90 -0.17 -26.41 -31.22
CA VAL A 90 -1.40 -27.07 -30.78
C VAL A 90 -2.26 -27.49 -31.97
N THR A 91 -1.59 -27.82 -33.10
CA THR A 91 -2.24 -28.16 -34.37
C THR A 91 -3.17 -29.36 -34.23
N SER A 92 -2.74 -30.41 -33.54
CA SER A 92 -3.53 -31.63 -33.32
C SER A 92 -4.78 -31.35 -32.48
N GLU A 93 -4.61 -30.68 -31.34
CA GLU A 93 -5.68 -30.34 -30.40
C GLU A 93 -6.72 -29.41 -31.02
N TYR A 94 -6.25 -28.47 -31.86
CA TYR A 94 -7.14 -27.58 -32.60
C TYR A 94 -7.95 -28.37 -33.67
N ALA A 95 -7.30 -29.25 -34.44
CA ALA A 95 -7.98 -30.05 -35.45
C ALA A 95 -9.07 -30.94 -34.86
N ASP A 96 -8.80 -31.59 -33.73
CA ASP A 96 -9.77 -32.41 -32.99
C ASP A 96 -10.96 -31.58 -32.48
N ALA A 97 -10.68 -30.42 -31.92
CA ALA A 97 -11.73 -29.51 -31.43
C ALA A 97 -12.58 -28.94 -32.59
N TYR A 98 -11.96 -28.61 -33.72
CA TYR A 98 -12.65 -28.13 -34.93
C TYR A 98 -13.54 -29.24 -35.51
N LYS A 99 -13.06 -30.46 -35.61
CA LYS A 99 -13.83 -31.62 -36.08
C LYS A 99 -15.05 -31.88 -35.20
N THR A 100 -14.91 -31.78 -33.89
CA THR A 100 -16.02 -31.91 -32.93
C THR A 100 -17.05 -30.81 -33.15
N ALA A 101 -16.65 -29.56 -33.36
CA ALA A 101 -17.57 -28.44 -33.58
C ALA A 101 -18.33 -28.58 -34.91
N THR A 102 -17.68 -28.98 -35.98
CA THR A 102 -18.32 -29.14 -37.30
C THR A 102 -19.14 -30.41 -37.42
N GLY A 103 -18.73 -31.49 -36.76
CA GLY A 103 -19.43 -32.78 -36.80
C GLY A 103 -20.54 -32.89 -35.78
N ASP A 104 -20.20 -32.90 -34.51
CA ASP A 104 -21.15 -33.16 -33.42
C ASP A 104 -22.13 -32.01 -33.17
N LYS A 105 -21.69 -30.76 -33.37
CA LYS A 105 -22.50 -29.58 -33.12
C LYS A 105 -23.06 -28.91 -34.36
N ASN A 106 -22.66 -29.39 -35.56
CA ASN A 106 -23.07 -28.86 -36.85
C ASN A 106 -22.91 -27.34 -36.96
N GLU A 107 -21.81 -26.81 -36.40
CA GLU A 107 -21.48 -25.37 -36.45
C GLU A 107 -21.01 -24.97 -37.86
N SER A 108 -21.20 -23.71 -38.21
CA SER A 108 -20.60 -23.14 -39.42
C SER A 108 -19.07 -23.21 -39.32
N PRO A 109 -18.31 -23.27 -40.45
CA PRO A 109 -16.86 -23.25 -40.38
C PRO A 109 -16.25 -22.10 -39.58
N ALA A 110 -16.84 -20.90 -39.66
CA ALA A 110 -16.39 -19.75 -38.91
C ALA A 110 -16.66 -19.86 -37.39
N ASP A 111 -17.83 -20.38 -37.02
CA ASP A 111 -18.17 -20.59 -35.60
C ASP A 111 -17.39 -21.76 -35.03
N ALA A 112 -17.21 -22.86 -35.78
CA ALA A 112 -16.38 -23.98 -35.41
C ALA A 112 -14.92 -23.58 -35.14
N ALA A 113 -14.36 -22.69 -35.92
CA ALA A 113 -13.01 -22.16 -35.69
C ALA A 113 -12.90 -21.36 -34.38
N LYS A 114 -13.90 -20.56 -34.05
CA LYS A 114 -13.99 -19.83 -32.76
C LYS A 114 -14.14 -20.79 -31.60
N THR A 115 -15.04 -21.76 -31.75
CA THR A 115 -15.29 -22.82 -30.74
C THR A 115 -14.04 -23.63 -30.48
N ALA A 116 -13.33 -24.05 -31.51
CA ALA A 116 -12.08 -24.81 -31.41
C ALA A 116 -10.98 -23.98 -30.72
N SER A 117 -10.75 -22.73 -31.17
CA SER A 117 -9.77 -21.83 -30.53
C SER A 117 -10.06 -21.63 -29.04
N ALA A 118 -11.32 -21.39 -28.68
CA ALA A 118 -11.73 -21.21 -27.30
C ALA A 118 -11.58 -22.50 -26.46
N ALA A 119 -11.89 -23.68 -27.04
CA ALA A 119 -11.75 -24.97 -26.38
C ALA A 119 -10.29 -25.33 -26.09
N VAL A 120 -9.38 -25.05 -27.02
CA VAL A 120 -7.94 -25.27 -26.84
C VAL A 120 -7.37 -24.24 -25.86
N ALA A 121 -7.71 -22.96 -25.96
CA ALA A 121 -7.25 -21.92 -25.03
C ALA A 121 -7.65 -22.23 -23.57
N LYS A 122 -8.83 -22.80 -23.32
CA LYS A 122 -9.27 -23.25 -21.99
C LYS A 122 -8.38 -24.36 -21.40
N LYS A 123 -7.68 -25.13 -22.23
CA LYS A 123 -6.76 -26.20 -21.82
C LYS A 123 -5.31 -25.68 -21.70
N ALA A 124 -5.06 -24.38 -21.83
CA ALA A 124 -3.71 -23.81 -21.92
C ALA A 124 -2.78 -24.26 -20.77
N ASP A 125 -3.25 -24.28 -19.50
CA ASP A 125 -2.42 -24.69 -18.36
C ASP A 125 -1.95 -26.16 -18.43
N ALA A 126 -2.74 -27.02 -19.04
CA ALA A 126 -2.35 -28.42 -19.32
C ALA A 126 -1.42 -28.50 -20.52
N LEU A 127 -1.76 -27.81 -21.62
CA LEU A 127 -1.00 -27.82 -22.87
C LEU A 127 0.40 -27.21 -22.72
N GLN A 128 0.58 -26.21 -21.87
CA GLN A 128 1.91 -25.67 -21.55
C GLN A 128 2.90 -26.72 -21.01
N LYS A 129 2.40 -27.84 -20.48
CA LYS A 129 3.22 -28.92 -19.94
C LYS A 129 3.55 -30.00 -20.97
N THR A 130 2.75 -30.13 -22.04
CA THR A 130 2.80 -31.25 -22.97
C THR A 130 3.03 -30.86 -24.44
N ALA A 131 2.56 -29.66 -24.83
CA ALA A 131 2.67 -29.18 -26.22
C ALA A 131 4.10 -28.74 -26.55
N THR A 132 4.47 -28.88 -27.83
CA THR A 132 5.80 -28.48 -28.31
C THR A 132 5.96 -26.98 -28.29
N VAL A 133 7.00 -26.50 -27.61
CA VAL A 133 7.37 -25.06 -27.59
C VAL A 133 7.92 -24.69 -28.98
N VAL A 134 7.32 -23.64 -29.57
CA VAL A 134 7.75 -23.10 -30.87
C VAL A 134 8.72 -21.93 -30.66
N GLY A 135 8.51 -21.13 -29.60
CA GLY A 135 9.38 -20.03 -29.25
C GLY A 135 8.96 -19.35 -27.96
N LYS A 136 9.90 -18.59 -27.38
CA LYS A 136 9.69 -17.72 -26.23
C LYS A 136 10.14 -16.31 -26.55
N GLN A 137 9.40 -15.32 -26.13
CA GLN A 137 9.72 -13.90 -26.30
C GLN A 137 9.33 -13.12 -25.06
N THR A 138 10.20 -12.21 -24.64
CA THR A 138 9.92 -11.27 -23.55
C THR A 138 9.64 -9.91 -24.11
N THR A 139 8.59 -9.24 -23.63
CA THR A 139 8.22 -7.89 -24.10
C THR A 139 9.28 -6.88 -23.69
N ALA A 140 9.62 -6.02 -24.65
CA ALA A 140 10.59 -4.93 -24.50
C ALA A 140 10.20 -3.75 -25.40
N ASN A 141 10.89 -2.60 -25.27
CA ASN A 141 10.73 -1.42 -26.13
C ASN A 141 9.28 -0.93 -26.25
N GLY A 142 8.60 -0.86 -25.14
CA GLY A 142 7.21 -0.42 -25.12
C GLY A 142 6.19 -1.56 -25.27
N GLY A 143 6.47 -2.70 -24.68
CA GLY A 143 5.56 -3.85 -24.59
C GLY A 143 5.57 -4.77 -25.81
N LEU A 144 6.60 -4.74 -26.65
CA LEU A 144 6.65 -5.51 -27.89
C LEU A 144 7.32 -6.88 -27.69
N ALA A 145 6.68 -7.94 -28.20
CA ALA A 145 7.27 -9.28 -28.37
C ALA A 145 6.89 -9.84 -29.72
N SER A 146 7.87 -10.28 -30.51
CA SER A 146 7.65 -10.74 -31.88
C SER A 146 8.07 -12.19 -32.08
N PHE A 147 7.14 -13.00 -32.59
CA PHE A 147 7.35 -14.39 -33.02
C PHE A 147 7.42 -14.43 -34.54
N ALA A 148 8.62 -14.36 -35.08
CA ALA A 148 8.87 -14.37 -36.52
C ALA A 148 8.90 -15.78 -37.11
N ASN A 149 8.66 -15.88 -38.42
CA ASN A 149 8.81 -17.11 -39.21
C ASN A 149 7.95 -18.29 -38.70
N LEU A 150 6.76 -18.02 -38.17
CA LEU A 150 5.83 -19.09 -37.81
C LEU A 150 5.27 -19.75 -39.09
N PRO A 151 5.52 -21.06 -39.35
CA PRO A 151 4.99 -21.74 -40.51
C PRO A 151 3.45 -21.73 -40.58
N LEU A 152 2.88 -21.47 -41.72
CA LEU A 152 1.43 -21.54 -41.90
C LEU A 152 0.92 -22.97 -42.06
N ARG A 153 1.82 -23.90 -42.50
CA ARG A 153 1.51 -25.33 -42.69
C ARG A 153 2.61 -26.20 -42.10
N ASP A 154 2.25 -27.43 -41.78
CA ASP A 154 3.21 -28.48 -41.44
C ASP A 154 3.83 -29.12 -42.72
N ALA A 155 4.75 -30.06 -42.55
CA ALA A 155 5.39 -30.78 -43.66
C ALA A 155 4.40 -31.59 -44.51
N ASN A 156 3.22 -31.92 -43.99
CA ASN A 156 2.15 -32.64 -44.70
C ASN A 156 1.17 -31.68 -45.40
N GLY A 157 1.39 -30.36 -45.30
CA GLY A 157 0.53 -29.37 -45.89
C GLY A 157 -0.69 -28.98 -45.04
N ASN A 158 -0.84 -29.51 -43.82
CA ASN A 158 -1.93 -29.15 -42.93
C ASN A 158 -1.68 -27.77 -42.31
N TYR A 159 -2.73 -27.01 -42.12
CA TYR A 159 -2.64 -25.70 -41.45
C TYR A 159 -2.30 -25.83 -39.97
N LYS A 160 -1.39 -24.99 -39.51
CA LYS A 160 -0.93 -24.99 -38.11
C LYS A 160 -1.82 -24.14 -37.22
N ALA A 161 -1.84 -24.50 -35.94
CA ALA A 161 -2.44 -23.70 -34.90
C ALA A 161 -1.45 -23.48 -33.74
N TYR A 162 -1.38 -22.26 -33.23
CA TYR A 162 -0.46 -21.85 -32.17
C TYR A 162 -1.20 -21.31 -30.98
N LEU A 163 -0.88 -21.85 -29.80
CA LEU A 163 -1.31 -21.30 -28.52
C LEU A 163 -0.24 -20.33 -28.02
N PHE A 164 -0.65 -19.12 -27.68
CA PHE A 164 0.18 -18.14 -27.03
C PHE A 164 -0.27 -18.00 -25.57
N ALA A 165 0.64 -18.18 -24.64
CA ALA A 165 0.38 -18.08 -23.23
C ALA A 165 1.44 -17.19 -22.55
N GLU A 166 0.99 -16.35 -21.63
CA GLU A 166 1.87 -15.61 -20.72
C GLU A 166 2.42 -16.56 -19.68
N THR A 167 3.75 -16.71 -19.62
CA THR A 167 4.45 -17.66 -18.76
C THR A 167 5.19 -17.02 -17.60
N ASP A 168 5.57 -15.76 -17.72
CA ASP A 168 6.12 -14.96 -16.61
C ASP A 168 5.77 -13.47 -16.78
N ALA A 169 5.80 -12.72 -15.67
CA ALA A 169 5.49 -11.30 -15.65
C ALA A 169 6.15 -10.61 -14.43
N PRO A 170 6.29 -9.27 -14.46
CA PRO A 170 6.75 -8.47 -13.32
C PRO A 170 5.95 -8.74 -12.04
N ALA A 171 6.59 -8.55 -10.89
CA ALA A 171 6.10 -8.97 -9.58
C ALA A 171 4.79 -8.28 -9.09
N ASN A 172 4.40 -7.16 -9.71
CA ASN A 172 3.17 -6.43 -9.38
C ASN A 172 1.95 -6.81 -10.25
N ILE A 173 2.09 -7.81 -11.14
CA ILE A 173 1.01 -8.23 -12.02
C ILE A 173 0.11 -9.24 -11.31
N THR A 174 -1.14 -8.87 -11.10
CA THR A 174 -2.14 -9.70 -10.41
C THR A 174 -2.97 -10.56 -11.34
N GLN A 175 -3.16 -10.11 -12.59
CA GLN A 175 -3.90 -10.87 -13.59
C GLN A 175 -3.10 -10.93 -14.87
N LYS A 176 -2.82 -12.18 -15.32
CA LYS A 176 -2.18 -12.45 -16.62
C LYS A 176 -3.14 -12.21 -17.78
N ALA A 177 -2.58 -12.07 -18.99
CA ALA A 177 -3.38 -12.10 -20.20
C ALA A 177 -4.03 -13.48 -20.37
N GLU A 178 -5.26 -13.48 -20.88
CA GLU A 178 -5.90 -14.72 -21.28
C GLU A 178 -5.09 -15.38 -22.42
N PRO A 179 -4.84 -16.69 -22.35
CA PRO A 179 -4.20 -17.42 -23.44
C PRO A 179 -5.12 -17.41 -24.67
N PHE A 180 -4.51 -17.37 -25.84
CA PHE A 180 -5.26 -17.36 -27.10
C PHE A 180 -4.64 -18.28 -28.15
N VAL A 181 -5.45 -18.75 -29.08
CA VAL A 181 -5.04 -19.63 -30.15
C VAL A 181 -5.21 -18.92 -31.50
N LEU A 182 -4.17 -18.95 -32.32
CA LEU A 182 -4.21 -18.54 -33.72
C LEU A 182 -4.12 -19.76 -34.61
N ALA A 183 -5.21 -20.04 -35.36
CA ALA A 183 -5.20 -21.03 -36.42
C ALA A 183 -4.78 -20.33 -37.73
N MET A 184 -3.73 -20.81 -38.35
CA MET A 184 -3.21 -20.30 -39.63
C MET A 184 -3.98 -20.86 -40.81
N PRO A 185 -4.06 -20.14 -41.93
CA PRO A 185 -3.68 -18.73 -42.10
C PRO A 185 -4.73 -17.78 -41.55
N ILE A 186 -4.28 -16.58 -41.14
CA ILE A 186 -5.18 -15.48 -40.84
C ILE A 186 -5.42 -14.69 -42.11
N TYR A 187 -6.70 -14.36 -42.42
CA TYR A 187 -7.07 -13.59 -43.61
C TYR A 187 -7.38 -12.14 -43.21
N GLY A 188 -7.12 -11.24 -44.13
CA GLY A 188 -7.52 -9.83 -43.99
C GLY A 188 -9.04 -9.64 -44.05
N ALA A 189 -9.48 -8.40 -43.89
CA ALA A 189 -10.92 -8.03 -43.96
C ALA A 189 -11.58 -8.39 -45.29
N ASP A 190 -10.82 -8.55 -46.39
CA ASP A 190 -11.27 -9.00 -47.68
C ASP A 190 -11.60 -10.52 -47.73
N GLY A 191 -11.27 -11.28 -46.67
CA GLY A 191 -11.43 -12.71 -46.56
C GLY A 191 -10.56 -13.56 -47.53
N LYS A 192 -9.62 -12.95 -48.22
CA LYS A 192 -8.80 -13.58 -49.30
C LYS A 192 -7.29 -13.44 -49.07
N THR A 193 -6.86 -12.22 -48.67
CA THR A 193 -5.44 -11.92 -48.48
C THR A 193 -4.90 -12.51 -47.19
N VAL A 194 -3.90 -13.40 -47.32
CA VAL A 194 -3.23 -13.96 -46.11
C VAL A 194 -2.41 -12.88 -45.43
N GLN A 195 -2.67 -12.69 -44.14
CA GLN A 195 -1.94 -11.76 -43.29
C GLN A 195 -0.61 -12.38 -42.86
N LYS A 196 0.51 -11.81 -43.33
CA LYS A 196 1.87 -12.25 -42.95
C LYS A 196 2.40 -11.49 -41.72
N SER A 197 1.75 -10.40 -41.30
CA SER A 197 2.03 -9.62 -40.10
C SER A 197 0.74 -9.52 -39.28
N ILE A 198 0.75 -10.11 -38.09
CA ILE A 198 -0.41 -10.23 -37.21
C ILE A 198 -0.11 -9.48 -35.91
N ASN A 199 -0.91 -8.51 -35.54
CA ASN A 199 -0.77 -7.74 -34.29
C ASN A 199 -1.83 -8.17 -33.29
N ILE A 200 -1.42 -8.48 -32.06
CA ILE A 200 -2.29 -8.88 -30.95
C ILE A 200 -1.99 -8.00 -29.72
N TYR A 201 -3.01 -7.65 -28.95
CA TYR A 201 -2.93 -6.71 -27.84
C TYR A 201 -3.29 -7.39 -26.50
N PRO A 202 -2.42 -8.23 -25.93
CA PRO A 202 -2.68 -8.88 -24.66
C PRO A 202 -2.67 -7.87 -23.50
N LYS A 203 -3.51 -8.10 -22.50
CA LYS A 203 -3.76 -7.14 -21.40
C LYS A 203 -3.53 -7.78 -20.05
N ASN A 204 -2.83 -7.07 -19.16
CA ASN A 204 -2.63 -7.44 -17.76
C ASN A 204 -3.33 -6.45 -16.84
N VAL A 205 -3.51 -6.86 -15.59
CA VAL A 205 -3.85 -5.98 -14.48
C VAL A 205 -2.70 -5.97 -13.49
N LYS A 206 -2.32 -4.78 -13.06
CA LYS A 206 -1.42 -4.57 -11.93
C LYS A 206 -2.17 -3.97 -10.75
N GLN A 207 -1.65 -4.19 -9.57
CA GLN A 207 -2.05 -3.49 -8.36
C GLN A 207 -0.82 -2.87 -7.70
N SER A 208 -1.04 -1.95 -6.78
CA SER A 208 0.02 -1.29 -6.03
C SER A 208 -0.03 -1.73 -4.58
N ASP A 209 1.13 -1.88 -3.99
CA ASP A 209 1.27 -2.03 -2.56
C ASP A 209 0.76 -0.78 -1.85
N LYS A 210 0.39 -0.91 -0.59
CA LYS A 210 -0.06 0.20 0.24
C LYS A 210 0.41 -0.01 1.67
N LYS A 211 0.82 1.07 2.33
CA LYS A 211 1.06 1.10 3.76
C LYS A 211 0.18 2.17 4.39
N THR A 212 -0.53 1.83 5.44
CA THR A 212 -1.53 2.70 6.06
C THR A 212 -1.31 2.74 7.56
N LEU A 213 -1.39 3.92 8.12
CA LEU A 213 -1.54 4.15 9.54
C LEU A 213 -3.02 3.95 9.91
N ASN A 214 -3.30 3.00 10.81
CA ASN A 214 -4.66 2.75 11.28
C ASN A 214 -4.92 3.60 12.54
N ASP A 215 -5.23 4.86 12.34
CA ASP A 215 -5.49 5.85 13.38
C ASP A 215 -6.62 6.79 12.96
N ASN A 216 -7.39 7.26 13.93
CA ASN A 216 -8.52 8.17 13.72
C ASN A 216 -8.24 9.60 14.21
N ARG A 217 -7.01 9.89 14.64
CA ARG A 217 -6.61 11.22 15.12
C ARG A 217 -6.35 12.17 13.95
N SER A 218 -6.73 13.41 14.11
CA SER A 218 -6.57 14.43 13.06
C SER A 218 -5.11 14.74 12.72
N HIS A 219 -4.20 14.58 13.68
CA HIS A 219 -2.78 14.92 13.53
C HIS A 219 -1.85 13.71 13.64
N HIS A 220 -2.36 12.49 13.79
CA HIS A 220 -1.56 11.28 13.95
C HIS A 220 -0.48 11.41 15.03
N ASP A 221 -0.84 12.01 16.15
CA ASP A 221 0.06 12.30 17.25
C ASP A 221 0.00 11.23 18.35
N PHE A 222 1.16 10.83 18.85
CA PHE A 222 1.30 9.74 19.81
C PHE A 222 2.25 10.13 20.95
N THR A 223 1.93 9.65 22.14
CA THR A 223 2.89 9.65 23.25
C THR A 223 3.97 8.59 22.98
N ALA A 224 5.23 8.88 23.32
CA ALA A 224 6.30 7.90 23.27
C ALA A 224 5.92 6.63 24.05
N GLY A 225 6.13 5.44 23.48
CA GLY A 225 5.70 4.14 24.02
C GLY A 225 4.26 3.74 23.71
N GLU A 226 3.40 4.67 23.27
CA GLU A 226 2.02 4.35 22.88
C GLU A 226 2.00 3.49 21.61
N LYS A 227 1.12 2.48 21.57
CA LYS A 227 1.05 1.56 20.42
C LYS A 227 0.37 2.21 19.22
N ILE A 228 1.05 2.13 18.09
CA ILE A 228 0.65 2.65 16.79
C ILE A 228 0.36 1.46 15.88
N ASN A 229 -0.82 1.41 15.25
CA ASN A 229 -1.21 0.29 14.41
C ASN A 229 -0.97 0.60 12.94
N TYR A 230 -0.32 -0.31 12.23
CA TYR A 230 -0.07 -0.23 10.79
C TYR A 230 -0.66 -1.41 10.04
N SER A 231 -1.09 -1.17 8.81
CA SER A 231 -1.38 -2.19 7.81
C SER A 231 -0.44 -2.04 6.63
N ILE A 232 0.09 -3.16 6.14
CA ILE A 232 0.88 -3.25 4.92
C ILE A 232 0.13 -4.20 4.00
N GLU A 233 -0.37 -3.69 2.88
CA GLU A 233 -1.03 -4.45 1.84
C GLU A 233 -0.05 -4.61 0.69
N THR A 234 0.34 -5.84 0.39
CA THR A 234 1.31 -6.15 -0.66
C THR A 234 0.71 -7.07 -1.71
N VAL A 235 1.05 -6.83 -2.96
CA VAL A 235 0.54 -7.59 -4.09
C VAL A 235 1.27 -8.92 -4.20
N VAL A 236 0.53 -10.02 -4.33
CA VAL A 236 1.07 -11.33 -4.66
C VAL A 236 0.87 -11.57 -6.16
N PRO A 237 1.92 -11.73 -6.96
CA PRO A 237 1.78 -11.92 -8.40
C PRO A 237 1.04 -13.21 -8.74
N TRP A 238 0.38 -13.26 -9.90
CA TRP A 238 -0.37 -14.41 -10.35
C TRP A 238 0.50 -15.67 -10.52
N ASN A 239 1.79 -15.49 -10.84
CA ASN A 239 2.78 -16.55 -11.07
C ASN A 239 3.58 -16.93 -9.82
N ILE A 240 3.13 -16.57 -8.62
CA ILE A 240 3.85 -16.82 -7.35
C ILE A 240 4.26 -18.28 -7.15
N ALA A 241 3.48 -19.23 -7.69
CA ALA A 241 3.80 -20.65 -7.61
C ALA A 241 5.12 -21.03 -8.33
N ASN A 242 5.57 -20.21 -9.28
CA ASN A 242 6.81 -20.39 -10.03
C ASN A 242 8.01 -19.66 -9.39
N LYS A 243 7.79 -18.95 -8.29
CA LYS A 243 8.80 -18.18 -7.55
C LYS A 243 9.29 -18.97 -6.34
N LYS A 244 10.39 -18.51 -5.73
CA LYS A 244 11.04 -19.19 -4.60
C LYS A 244 10.64 -18.56 -3.27
N VAL A 245 10.72 -17.23 -3.19
CA VAL A 245 10.59 -16.48 -1.95
C VAL A 245 9.84 -15.16 -2.16
N TYR A 246 9.04 -14.80 -1.17
CA TYR A 246 8.39 -13.51 -1.04
C TYR A 246 8.84 -12.85 0.26
N THR A 247 9.28 -11.60 0.21
CA THR A 247 9.70 -10.87 1.40
C THR A 247 8.95 -9.55 1.54
N ILE A 248 8.68 -9.15 2.77
CA ILE A 248 8.18 -7.82 3.12
C ILE A 248 9.18 -7.22 4.11
N THR A 249 9.80 -6.11 3.74
CA THR A 249 10.72 -5.38 4.60
C THR A 249 10.09 -4.07 5.03
N ASP A 250 10.07 -3.82 6.32
CA ASP A 250 9.63 -2.58 6.94
C ASP A 250 10.84 -1.79 7.42
N ASN A 251 10.94 -0.52 7.00
CA ASN A 251 12.04 0.38 7.31
C ASN A 251 11.48 1.65 7.97
N PRO A 252 11.31 1.65 9.30
CA PRO A 252 10.85 2.82 10.03
C PRO A 252 11.92 3.91 10.03
N SER A 253 11.49 5.16 10.08
CA SER A 253 12.40 6.29 10.29
C SER A 253 12.88 6.33 11.74
N LYS A 254 13.99 7.03 11.99
CA LYS A 254 14.55 7.24 13.33
C LYS A 254 13.45 7.72 14.29
N GLY A 255 13.44 7.19 15.49
CA GLY A 255 12.44 7.51 16.52
C GLY A 255 11.18 6.62 16.47
N LEU A 256 11.04 5.75 15.49
CA LEU A 256 9.96 4.75 15.40
C LEU A 256 10.54 3.34 15.51
N ILE A 257 9.97 2.51 16.38
CA ILE A 257 10.34 1.11 16.58
C ILE A 257 9.15 0.24 16.19
N MET A 258 9.39 -0.80 15.39
CA MET A 258 8.36 -1.77 15.02
C MET A 258 8.38 -2.99 15.95
N ASP A 259 7.24 -3.32 16.51
CA ASP A 259 7.05 -4.46 17.42
C ASP A 259 6.83 -5.74 16.59
N ALA A 260 7.92 -6.32 16.09
CA ALA A 260 7.89 -7.45 15.15
C ALA A 260 7.17 -8.71 15.67
N ASP A 261 7.03 -8.86 16.98
CA ASP A 261 6.27 -9.92 17.64
C ASP A 261 4.75 -9.75 17.56
N THR A 262 4.29 -8.58 17.12
CA THR A 262 2.86 -8.30 16.91
C THR A 262 2.39 -8.54 15.47
N ILE A 263 3.29 -8.99 14.59
CA ILE A 263 2.98 -9.21 13.17
C ILE A 263 1.94 -10.31 13.01
N GLN A 264 0.92 -9.99 12.22
CA GLN A 264 -0.09 -10.94 11.78
C GLN A 264 -0.33 -10.77 10.28
N ILE A 265 -0.43 -11.89 9.56
CA ILE A 265 -0.77 -11.91 8.13
C ILE A 265 -2.14 -12.55 7.98
N GLU A 266 -3.08 -11.82 7.39
CA GLU A 266 -4.45 -12.28 7.22
C GLU A 266 -4.51 -13.53 6.33
N GLY A 267 -5.11 -14.60 6.86
CA GLY A 267 -5.26 -15.87 6.14
C GLY A 267 -3.99 -16.73 6.02
N LEU A 268 -2.87 -16.33 6.64
CA LEU A 268 -1.62 -17.09 6.61
C LEU A 268 -1.16 -17.43 8.04
N ALA A 269 -1.06 -18.71 8.36
CA ALA A 269 -0.63 -19.16 9.68
C ALA A 269 0.84 -18.78 9.99
N SER A 270 1.15 -18.48 11.25
CA SER A 270 2.47 -17.98 11.67
C SER A 270 3.64 -18.94 11.40
N ASN A 271 3.38 -20.24 11.30
CA ASN A 271 4.40 -21.25 10.94
C ASN A 271 4.70 -21.30 9.41
N LYS A 272 4.06 -20.46 8.61
CA LYS A 272 4.25 -20.39 7.15
C LYS A 272 5.20 -19.28 6.72
N TYR A 273 5.68 -18.48 7.65
CA TYR A 273 6.64 -17.40 7.41
C TYR A 273 7.61 -17.25 8.57
N THR A 274 8.70 -16.57 8.36
CA THR A 274 9.65 -16.18 9.40
C THR A 274 9.75 -14.67 9.49
N VAL A 275 10.00 -14.15 10.69
CA VAL A 275 10.21 -12.72 10.95
C VAL A 275 11.60 -12.53 11.54
N LYS A 276 12.35 -11.60 10.96
CA LYS A 276 13.66 -11.15 11.46
C LYS A 276 13.56 -9.67 11.83
N LYS A 277 13.97 -9.31 13.05
CA LYS A 277 14.16 -7.90 13.45
C LYS A 277 15.41 -7.35 12.75
N ASN A 278 15.32 -6.14 12.21
CA ASN A 278 16.42 -5.45 11.54
C ASN A 278 17.12 -4.48 12.50
N ALA A 279 18.36 -4.10 12.17
CA ALA A 279 19.15 -3.18 13.01
C ALA A 279 18.58 -1.74 13.05
N ASP A 280 17.75 -1.38 12.10
CA ASP A 280 17.07 -0.07 11.98
C ASP A 280 15.73 0.00 12.72
N ASN A 281 15.47 -0.92 13.66
CA ASN A 281 14.21 -1.08 14.39
C ASN A 281 13.01 -1.50 13.53
N GLY A 282 13.26 -1.90 12.29
CA GLY A 282 12.28 -2.50 11.39
C GLY A 282 12.29 -4.03 11.45
N PHE A 283 11.73 -4.64 10.43
CA PHE A 283 11.71 -6.11 10.30
C PHE A 283 11.72 -6.56 8.84
N THR A 284 12.05 -7.82 8.64
CA THR A 284 11.86 -8.53 7.38
C THR A 284 11.05 -9.79 7.61
N ILE A 285 9.93 -9.91 6.91
CA ILE A 285 9.15 -11.14 6.81
C ILE A 285 9.64 -11.91 5.58
N THR A 286 9.90 -13.20 5.74
CA THR A 286 10.26 -14.10 4.63
C THR A 286 9.23 -15.22 4.54
N ILE A 287 8.62 -15.35 3.37
CA ILE A 287 7.56 -16.32 3.08
C ILE A 287 8.02 -17.20 1.92
N PRO A 288 8.16 -18.52 2.07
CA PRO A 288 8.32 -19.41 0.93
C PRO A 288 7.16 -19.22 -0.06
N ALA A 289 7.45 -18.97 -1.32
CA ALA A 289 6.43 -18.63 -2.33
C ALA A 289 5.33 -19.69 -2.45
N ALA A 290 5.66 -20.96 -2.24
CA ALA A 290 4.68 -22.07 -2.22
C ALA A 290 3.57 -21.88 -1.18
N ASN A 291 3.84 -21.19 -0.06
CA ASN A 291 2.85 -20.89 0.97
C ASN A 291 1.84 -19.80 0.55
N LEU A 292 2.12 -19.09 -0.54
CA LEU A 292 1.27 -18.02 -1.08
C LEU A 292 0.44 -18.45 -2.29
N ALA A 293 0.43 -19.71 -2.68
CA ALA A 293 -0.32 -20.18 -3.85
C ALA A 293 -1.83 -19.79 -3.81
N ALA A 294 -2.46 -19.81 -2.64
CA ALA A 294 -3.85 -19.38 -2.46
C ALA A 294 -4.06 -17.87 -2.59
N PHE A 295 -2.99 -17.10 -2.54
CA PHE A 295 -2.98 -15.64 -2.66
C PHE A 295 -2.58 -15.15 -4.06
N ALA A 296 -2.29 -16.06 -5.00
CA ALA A 296 -1.91 -15.69 -6.37
C ALA A 296 -2.90 -14.69 -6.97
N GLY A 297 -2.40 -13.56 -7.45
CA GLY A 297 -3.20 -12.48 -8.02
C GLY A 297 -4.02 -11.66 -7.00
N LYS A 298 -3.75 -11.78 -5.71
CA LYS A 298 -4.47 -11.10 -4.63
C LYS A 298 -3.53 -10.20 -3.83
N THR A 299 -4.11 -9.39 -2.96
CA THR A 299 -3.39 -8.61 -1.96
C THR A 299 -3.22 -9.43 -0.68
N LEU A 300 -2.01 -9.43 -0.14
CA LEU A 300 -1.65 -9.98 1.17
C LEU A 300 -1.66 -8.84 2.19
N LYS A 301 -2.49 -8.95 3.22
CA LYS A 301 -2.59 -7.93 4.26
C LYS A 301 -1.83 -8.36 5.51
N THR A 302 -0.86 -7.54 5.89
CA THR A 302 -0.07 -7.68 7.11
C THR A 302 -0.42 -6.56 8.08
N THR A 303 -0.64 -6.88 9.34
CA THR A 303 -0.80 -5.90 10.42
C THR A 303 0.36 -6.00 11.39
N VAL A 304 0.79 -4.85 11.92
CA VAL A 304 1.89 -4.75 12.88
C VAL A 304 1.69 -3.53 13.77
N LYS A 305 2.21 -3.58 15.00
CA LYS A 305 2.28 -2.43 15.89
C LYS A 305 3.69 -1.85 15.89
N GLY A 306 3.76 -0.56 16.20
CA GLY A 306 5.00 0.14 16.52
C GLY A 306 4.78 1.10 17.67
N HIS A 307 5.82 1.82 18.06
CA HIS A 307 5.77 2.88 19.06
C HIS A 307 6.91 3.88 18.83
N LEU A 308 6.73 5.10 19.33
CA LEU A 308 7.79 6.10 19.32
C LEU A 308 8.74 5.90 20.49
N SER A 309 10.05 6.07 20.21
CA SER A 309 11.15 6.10 21.18
C SER A 309 12.06 7.28 20.81
N ILE A 310 11.98 8.35 21.60
CA ILE A 310 12.60 9.65 21.27
C ILE A 310 13.89 9.84 22.05
N GLU A 311 15.01 9.44 21.45
CA GLU A 311 16.35 9.78 21.97
C GLU A 311 16.85 11.14 21.45
N ASP A 312 16.38 11.54 20.29
CA ASP A 312 16.75 12.77 19.59
C ASP A 312 15.58 13.77 19.64
N LEU A 313 15.68 14.76 20.47
CA LEU A 313 14.64 15.77 20.67
C LEU A 313 14.36 16.64 19.42
N THR A 314 15.24 16.58 18.40
CA THR A 314 14.97 17.23 17.10
C THR A 314 13.82 16.58 16.34
N LEU A 315 13.40 15.37 16.74
CA LEU A 315 12.26 14.65 16.17
C LEU A 315 10.92 15.18 16.72
N ILE A 316 10.92 15.92 17.83
CA ILE A 316 9.70 16.51 18.39
C ILE A 316 9.12 17.50 17.37
N ASP A 317 7.81 17.47 17.17
CA ASP A 317 7.07 18.22 16.16
C ASP A 317 7.56 17.98 14.71
N THR A 318 8.25 16.85 14.46
CA THR A 318 8.68 16.44 13.13
C THR A 318 7.90 15.21 12.70
N GLY A 319 7.47 15.18 11.43
CA GLY A 319 6.79 14.01 10.86
C GLY A 319 7.74 12.82 10.74
N ILE A 320 7.38 11.69 11.31
CA ILE A 320 8.15 10.44 11.31
C ILE A 320 7.42 9.43 10.41
N PRO A 321 7.88 9.24 9.16
CA PRO A 321 7.27 8.28 8.25
C PRO A 321 7.71 6.85 8.53
N ASN A 322 6.90 5.90 8.11
CA ASN A 322 7.27 4.50 8.04
C ASN A 322 7.15 3.97 6.61
N LYS A 323 8.15 3.23 6.15
CA LYS A 323 8.24 2.72 4.78
C LYS A 323 8.22 1.20 4.76
N ALA A 324 7.73 0.63 3.65
CA ALA A 324 7.81 -0.82 3.43
C ALA A 324 8.06 -1.13 1.95
N THR A 325 8.69 -2.27 1.70
CA THR A 325 8.94 -2.78 0.35
C THR A 325 8.68 -4.28 0.33
N ALA A 326 7.88 -4.76 -0.63
CA ALA A 326 7.77 -6.17 -0.93
C ALA A 326 8.77 -6.56 -2.03
N LYS A 327 9.22 -7.83 -2.02
CA LYS A 327 10.15 -8.38 -3.02
C LYS A 327 9.79 -9.82 -3.31
N VAL A 328 9.81 -10.18 -4.58
CA VAL A 328 9.60 -11.54 -5.08
C VAL A 328 10.89 -12.00 -5.73
N ASP A 329 11.54 -13.02 -5.16
CA ASP A 329 12.90 -13.43 -5.53
C ASP A 329 13.87 -12.24 -5.50
N ASN A 330 14.35 -11.80 -6.68
CA ASN A 330 15.25 -10.65 -6.82
C ASN A 330 14.54 -9.35 -7.29
N GLU A 331 13.24 -9.42 -7.56
CA GLU A 331 12.47 -8.29 -8.06
C GLU A 331 11.73 -7.58 -6.92
N ALA A 332 12.01 -6.30 -6.72
CA ALA A 332 11.36 -5.49 -5.70
C ALA A 332 10.13 -4.76 -6.29
N HIS A 333 9.08 -4.65 -5.47
CA HIS A 333 7.99 -3.72 -5.70
C HIS A 333 8.44 -2.28 -5.42
N HIS A 334 7.61 -1.30 -5.78
CA HIS A 334 7.84 0.08 -5.36
C HIS A 334 7.72 0.21 -3.85
N GLU A 335 8.62 1.02 -3.27
CA GLU A 335 8.54 1.39 -1.85
C GLU A 335 7.23 2.15 -1.59
N VAL A 336 6.55 1.78 -0.51
CA VAL A 336 5.34 2.45 -0.02
C VAL A 336 5.60 3.10 1.33
N LYS A 337 4.92 4.23 1.58
CA LYS A 337 5.08 5.05 2.78
C LYS A 337 3.70 5.23 3.42
N SER A 338 3.64 5.12 4.76
CA SER A 338 2.44 5.48 5.52
C SER A 338 2.34 7.01 5.70
N GLU A 339 1.23 7.45 6.27
CA GLU A 339 1.10 8.77 6.89
C GLU A 339 2.20 8.94 7.95
N GLU A 340 2.62 10.17 8.18
CA GLU A 340 3.62 10.52 9.19
C GLU A 340 2.98 10.54 10.58
N VAL A 341 3.71 10.05 11.58
CA VAL A 341 3.31 10.16 12.98
C VAL A 341 4.10 11.28 13.65
N PHE A 342 3.49 11.90 14.65
CA PHE A 342 4.04 13.06 15.34
C PHE A 342 4.06 12.80 16.84
N THR A 343 4.89 13.58 17.53
CA THR A 343 4.89 13.71 18.99
C THR A 343 5.35 15.12 19.35
N GLY A 344 4.80 15.67 20.40
CA GLY A 344 5.07 17.03 20.84
C GLY A 344 5.80 17.08 22.18
N GLY A 345 5.85 18.27 22.75
CA GLY A 345 6.45 18.52 24.05
C GLY A 345 6.24 19.96 24.51
N LYS A 346 6.79 20.27 25.67
CA LYS A 346 6.75 21.60 26.24
C LYS A 346 8.03 21.94 26.97
N LYS A 347 8.55 23.15 26.75
CA LYS A 347 9.70 23.73 27.44
C LYS A 347 9.23 24.68 28.53
N PHE A 348 9.95 24.72 29.63
CA PHE A 348 9.63 25.53 30.81
C PHE A 348 10.86 26.25 31.34
N VAL A 349 10.62 27.39 32.00
CA VAL A 349 11.65 28.15 32.73
C VAL A 349 11.16 28.45 34.12
N LYS A 350 11.86 28.02 35.14
CA LYS A 350 11.59 28.32 36.55
C LYS A 350 12.18 29.67 36.90
N VAL A 351 11.37 30.57 37.43
CA VAL A 351 11.75 31.95 37.72
C VAL A 351 11.30 32.41 39.11
N ASP A 352 11.93 33.50 39.61
CA ASP A 352 11.54 34.22 40.83
C ASP A 352 10.27 35.03 40.54
N GLY A 353 9.24 34.90 41.38
CA GLY A 353 7.96 35.60 41.20
C GLY A 353 8.04 37.11 41.30
N SER A 354 9.04 37.64 42.02
CA SER A 354 9.29 39.08 42.11
C SER A 354 10.23 39.63 41.03
N ASN A 355 11.01 38.73 40.36
CA ASN A 355 11.93 39.10 39.29
C ASN A 355 11.99 37.96 38.27
N GLN A 356 11.14 38.01 37.27
CA GLN A 356 11.04 36.96 36.23
C GLN A 356 12.28 36.82 35.32
N SER A 357 13.27 37.69 35.41
CA SER A 357 14.57 37.54 34.74
C SER A 357 15.54 36.66 35.56
N LYS A 358 15.23 36.43 36.85
CA LYS A 358 16.01 35.53 37.69
C LYS A 358 15.50 34.11 37.60
N THR A 359 16.31 33.25 37.02
CA THR A 359 16.04 31.80 36.92
C THR A 359 16.35 31.09 38.21
N LEU A 360 15.68 29.95 38.46
CA LEU A 360 15.77 29.19 39.71
C LEU A 360 16.10 27.72 39.41
N ALA A 361 17.24 27.24 39.93
CA ALA A 361 17.68 25.88 39.85
C ALA A 361 17.13 24.97 40.98
N GLY A 362 17.15 23.68 40.78
CA GLY A 362 16.91 22.65 41.82
C GLY A 362 15.45 22.42 42.17
N ALA A 363 14.49 23.03 41.49
CA ALA A 363 13.08 22.67 41.60
C ALA A 363 12.82 21.32 40.92
N GLN A 364 11.89 20.52 41.45
CA GLN A 364 11.51 19.23 40.83
C GLN A 364 10.02 19.26 40.46
N PHE A 365 9.76 18.82 39.22
CA PHE A 365 8.44 18.80 38.63
C PHE A 365 8.08 17.39 38.14
N GLN A 366 6.91 16.90 38.52
CA GLN A 366 6.29 15.70 38.04
C GLN A 366 5.34 15.98 36.88
N LEU A 367 5.34 15.15 35.85
CA LEU A 367 4.36 15.20 34.77
C LEU A 367 3.07 14.51 35.22
N VAL A 368 1.94 15.18 35.10
CA VAL A 368 0.64 14.69 35.54
C VAL A 368 -0.48 15.06 34.55
N ILE A 369 -1.59 14.31 34.59
CA ILE A 369 -2.86 14.69 33.95
C ILE A 369 -3.82 15.20 35.03
N VAL A 370 -4.44 16.34 34.73
CA VAL A 370 -5.43 17.00 35.58
C VAL A 370 -6.80 16.97 34.92
N LYS A 371 -7.84 16.70 35.71
CA LYS A 371 -9.25 16.79 35.31
C LYS A 371 -10.03 17.51 36.42
N ASN A 372 -10.80 18.53 36.06
CA ASN A 372 -11.55 19.36 37.02
C ASN A 372 -10.67 19.92 38.17
N GLY A 373 -9.45 20.34 37.86
CA GLY A 373 -8.51 20.89 38.84
C GLY A 373 -7.80 19.87 39.73
N GLN A 374 -8.09 18.59 39.59
CA GLN A 374 -7.48 17.51 40.38
C GLN A 374 -6.55 16.65 39.53
N VAL A 375 -5.41 16.24 40.11
CA VAL A 375 -4.52 15.24 39.46
C VAL A 375 -5.24 13.91 39.43
N VAL A 376 -5.42 13.35 38.21
CA VAL A 376 -6.11 12.08 37.98
C VAL A 376 -5.17 10.98 37.50
N LYS A 377 -4.06 11.34 36.84
CA LYS A 377 -3.04 10.37 36.38
C LYS A 377 -1.63 10.95 36.57
N TYR A 378 -0.67 10.08 36.82
CA TYR A 378 0.74 10.39 36.94
C TYR A 378 1.49 9.70 35.77
N ALA A 379 2.47 10.39 35.21
CA ALA A 379 3.31 9.85 34.15
C ALA A 379 4.44 9.00 34.75
N HIS A 380 4.74 7.86 34.13
CA HIS A 380 5.87 7.00 34.43
C HIS A 380 6.71 6.79 33.18
N GLY A 381 8.03 6.61 33.34
CA GLY A 381 8.95 6.46 32.21
C GLY A 381 9.50 7.80 31.70
N ASN A 382 9.84 7.84 30.44
CA ASN A 382 10.45 9.01 29.78
C ASN A 382 10.22 8.96 28.26
N GLU A 383 10.69 9.98 27.57
CA GLU A 383 10.54 10.14 26.11
C GLU A 383 11.26 9.03 25.29
N LYS A 384 12.29 8.40 25.85
CA LYS A 384 13.03 7.31 25.21
C LYS A 384 12.36 5.94 25.46
N ASP A 385 12.09 5.61 26.71
CA ASP A 385 11.57 4.29 27.10
C ASP A 385 10.05 4.21 27.01
N GLY A 386 9.41 5.32 26.69
CA GLY A 386 7.98 5.48 26.63
C GLY A 386 7.35 5.99 27.94
N TYR A 387 6.18 6.63 27.81
CA TYR A 387 5.38 7.04 28.94
C TYR A 387 4.16 6.15 29.12
N THR A 388 3.83 5.86 30.38
CA THR A 388 2.53 5.35 30.80
C THR A 388 1.88 6.34 31.77
N PHE A 389 0.56 6.42 31.78
CA PHE A 389 -0.21 7.32 32.65
C PHE A 389 -1.23 6.52 33.46
N ASP A 390 -1.09 6.49 34.77
CA ASP A 390 -2.01 5.80 35.66
C ASP A 390 -2.23 6.56 36.98
N THR A 391 -2.96 5.96 37.92
CA THR A 391 -3.28 6.56 39.23
C THR A 391 -2.18 6.38 40.27
N ASN A 392 -1.11 5.64 39.97
CA ASN A 392 -0.01 5.41 40.89
C ASN A 392 0.85 6.68 41.01
N ASN A 393 1.10 7.16 42.23
CA ASN A 393 1.88 8.35 42.50
C ASN A 393 3.33 8.07 42.93
N THR A 394 3.81 6.82 42.80
CA THR A 394 5.21 6.44 43.09
C THR A 394 6.03 6.38 41.80
N ASN A 395 7.32 6.69 41.86
CA ASN A 395 8.21 6.65 40.67
C ASN A 395 7.73 7.47 39.48
N VAL A 396 7.10 8.61 39.75
CA VAL A 396 6.55 9.49 38.72
C VAL A 396 7.67 10.14 37.93
N ALA A 397 7.49 10.28 36.61
CA ALA A 397 8.42 10.96 35.70
C ALA A 397 8.68 12.38 36.21
N THR A 398 9.92 12.64 36.64
CA THR A 398 10.31 13.88 37.33
C THR A 398 11.48 14.53 36.62
N LYS A 399 11.38 15.83 36.35
CA LYS A 399 12.48 16.65 35.80
C LYS A 399 12.91 17.68 36.86
N THR A 400 14.22 17.95 36.89
CA THR A 400 14.82 18.94 37.81
C THR A 400 15.26 20.16 37.00
N THR A 401 14.96 21.37 37.48
CA THR A 401 15.40 22.61 36.81
C THR A 401 16.93 22.75 36.89
N GLY A 402 17.55 23.02 35.74
CA GLY A 402 18.97 23.29 35.62
C GLY A 402 19.38 24.64 36.19
N GLU A 403 20.65 25.03 36.14
CA GLU A 403 21.16 26.32 36.62
C GLU A 403 20.50 27.52 35.94
N ASN A 404 20.14 27.38 34.67
CA ASN A 404 19.36 28.34 33.90
C ASN A 404 17.84 28.28 34.13
N GLY A 405 17.37 27.48 35.11
CA GLY A 405 15.98 27.30 35.45
C GLY A 405 15.17 26.45 34.41
N GLN A 406 15.81 25.96 33.36
CA GLN A 406 15.15 25.29 32.26
C GLN A 406 14.89 23.82 32.58
N PHE A 407 13.76 23.30 32.10
CA PHE A 407 13.42 21.87 32.01
C PHE A 407 12.35 21.67 30.94
N GLU A 408 12.12 20.43 30.55
CA GLU A 408 11.17 20.11 29.50
C GLU A 408 10.57 18.72 29.66
N PHE A 409 9.37 18.54 29.11
CA PHE A 409 8.77 17.24 28.86
C PHE A 409 8.49 17.11 27.36
N ALA A 410 9.00 16.06 26.76
CA ALA A 410 8.90 15.75 25.33
C ALA A 410 8.34 14.35 25.11
N GLY A 411 7.99 13.98 23.89
CA GLY A 411 7.42 12.67 23.60
C GLY A 411 5.95 12.54 24.04
N LEU A 412 5.19 13.62 23.99
CA LEU A 412 3.79 13.67 24.40
C LEU A 412 2.87 13.85 23.19
N LYS A 413 1.73 13.16 23.16
CA LYS A 413 0.68 13.45 22.17
C LYS A 413 0.12 14.85 22.36
N TYR A 414 -0.51 15.42 21.35
CA TYR A 414 -1.08 16.75 21.46
C TYR A 414 -2.24 16.78 22.47
N SER A 415 -2.45 17.94 23.10
CA SER A 415 -3.46 18.08 24.14
C SER A 415 -4.89 17.82 23.66
N GLU A 416 -5.17 18.05 22.38
CA GLU A 416 -6.47 17.73 21.76
C GLU A 416 -6.74 16.23 21.62
N SER A 417 -5.69 15.39 21.69
CA SER A 417 -5.78 13.92 21.66
C SER A 417 -5.90 13.31 23.08
N LEU A 418 -5.98 14.13 24.13
CA LEU A 418 -6.31 13.66 25.48
C LEU A 418 -7.81 13.34 25.59
N GLU A 419 -8.18 12.62 26.67
CA GLU A 419 -9.59 12.39 26.99
C GLU A 419 -10.30 13.72 27.31
N VAL A 420 -11.59 13.78 27.02
CA VAL A 420 -12.40 14.99 27.25
C VAL A 420 -12.29 15.45 28.72
N GLY A 421 -11.90 16.70 28.88
CA GLY A 421 -11.73 17.36 30.18
C GLY A 421 -10.38 17.08 30.86
N GLU A 422 -9.49 16.31 30.24
CA GLU A 422 -8.10 16.12 30.68
C GLU A 422 -7.20 17.24 30.15
N SER A 423 -6.18 17.60 30.94
CA SER A 423 -5.12 18.51 30.55
C SER A 423 -3.79 18.07 31.13
N TYR A 424 -2.72 18.33 30.41
CA TYR A 424 -1.38 18.18 30.97
C TYR A 424 -1.09 19.22 32.01
N ALA A 425 -0.34 18.83 33.06
CA ALA A 425 0.20 19.73 34.03
C ALA A 425 1.57 19.26 34.55
N VAL A 426 2.33 20.22 35.10
CA VAL A 426 3.52 19.90 35.91
C VAL A 426 3.21 20.23 37.37
N LYS A 427 3.44 19.25 38.25
CA LYS A 427 3.26 19.36 39.68
C LYS A 427 4.61 19.57 40.35
N GLU A 428 4.84 20.70 41.00
CA GLU A 428 6.06 20.91 41.77
C GLU A 428 6.05 20.03 43.04
N VAL A 429 7.10 19.23 43.21
CA VAL A 429 7.26 18.34 44.39
C VAL A 429 8.43 18.76 45.26
N LYS A 430 9.31 19.62 44.75
CA LYS A 430 10.40 20.23 45.48
C LYS A 430 10.59 21.67 44.96
N ALA A 431 10.45 22.64 45.81
CA ALA A 431 10.72 24.05 45.48
C ALA A 431 12.24 24.33 45.43
N PRO A 432 12.67 25.38 44.71
CA PRO A 432 14.02 25.91 44.81
C PRO A 432 14.37 26.30 46.26
N THR A 433 15.64 26.24 46.63
CA THR A 433 16.08 26.64 47.98
C THR A 433 15.70 28.09 48.27
N GLY A 434 15.00 28.30 49.42
CA GLY A 434 14.54 29.63 49.85
C GLY A 434 13.20 30.08 49.25
N TYR A 435 12.49 29.19 48.56
CA TYR A 435 11.17 29.46 47.95
C TYR A 435 10.08 28.56 48.53
N ASP A 436 8.83 29.00 48.47
CA ASP A 436 7.66 28.23 48.87
C ASP A 436 7.26 27.28 47.75
N LEU A 437 6.78 26.07 48.12
CA LEU A 437 6.27 25.10 47.19
C LEU A 437 4.96 25.56 46.53
N LEU A 438 4.81 25.37 45.24
CA LEU A 438 3.54 25.60 44.54
C LEU A 438 2.45 24.63 45.04
N LYS A 439 1.28 25.17 45.39
CA LYS A 439 0.14 24.39 45.88
C LYS A 439 -0.54 23.62 44.75
N ASP A 440 -0.75 24.28 43.63
CA ASP A 440 -1.52 23.72 42.49
C ASP A 440 -0.60 23.31 41.33
N PRO A 441 -0.93 22.29 40.59
CA PRO A 441 -0.25 21.93 39.34
C PRO A 441 -0.38 23.06 38.29
N VAL A 442 0.67 23.27 37.53
CA VAL A 442 0.71 24.28 36.46
C VAL A 442 0.30 23.61 35.15
N LEU A 443 -0.83 24.03 34.61
CA LEU A 443 -1.36 23.54 33.33
C LEU A 443 -0.47 23.95 32.15
N PHE A 444 -0.38 23.10 31.14
CA PHE A 444 0.25 23.45 29.88
C PHE A 444 -0.43 22.75 28.71
N THR A 445 -0.20 23.28 27.51
CA THR A 445 -0.71 22.73 26.26
C THR A 445 0.45 22.21 25.40
N VAL A 446 0.30 21.03 24.86
CA VAL A 446 1.12 20.45 23.78
C VAL A 446 0.32 20.59 22.50
N ALA A 447 0.86 21.28 21.52
CA ALA A 447 0.26 21.45 20.21
C ALA A 447 1.33 21.33 19.13
N LYS A 448 0.91 21.19 17.88
CA LYS A 448 1.84 21.18 16.76
C LYS A 448 2.74 22.42 16.80
N ASP A 449 4.03 22.20 16.62
CA ASP A 449 5.09 23.22 16.65
C ASP A 449 5.29 23.96 18.01
N SER A 450 4.61 23.52 19.09
CA SER A 450 4.71 24.15 20.41
C SER A 450 6.04 23.90 21.11
N TYR A 451 6.83 22.96 20.65
CA TYR A 451 8.16 22.66 21.18
C TYR A 451 9.28 23.12 20.23
N LYS A 452 9.17 22.79 18.93
CA LYS A 452 10.23 23.03 17.95
C LYS A 452 10.51 24.50 17.71
N THR A 453 9.48 25.34 17.69
CA THR A 453 9.61 26.77 17.42
C THR A 453 9.98 27.60 18.65
N VAL A 454 9.94 27.02 19.86
CA VAL A 454 10.21 27.71 21.13
C VAL A 454 11.65 27.45 21.57
N GLN A 455 12.43 28.51 21.77
CA GLN A 455 13.74 28.37 22.39
C GLN A 455 13.59 27.98 23.87
N ALA A 456 14.58 27.26 24.43
CA ALA A 456 14.49 26.79 25.82
C ALA A 456 14.38 27.97 26.83
N ALA A 457 15.01 29.12 26.54
CA ALA A 457 14.91 30.32 27.36
C ALA A 457 13.55 31.02 27.30
N ASP A 458 12.76 30.76 26.23
CA ASP A 458 11.42 31.30 26.02
C ASP A 458 10.30 30.35 26.44
N GLY A 459 10.66 29.28 27.13
CA GLY A 459 9.71 28.29 27.66
C GLY A 459 8.69 28.91 28.61
N GLN A 460 7.59 28.15 28.85
CA GLN A 460 6.55 28.61 29.77
C GLN A 460 7.14 28.91 31.15
N LYS A 461 7.02 30.16 31.62
CA LYS A 461 7.53 30.57 32.91
C LYS A 461 6.68 30.03 34.06
N ILE A 462 7.37 29.49 35.08
CA ILE A 462 6.75 29.01 36.32
C ILE A 462 7.42 29.75 37.49
N SER A 463 6.65 30.51 38.24
CA SER A 463 7.15 31.40 39.31
C SER A 463 6.97 30.80 40.69
N ASN A 464 7.98 30.95 41.60
CA ASN A 464 7.80 30.73 43.04
C ASN A 464 8.01 32.03 43.83
N THR A 465 7.34 32.08 44.97
CA THR A 465 7.50 33.19 45.94
C THR A 465 8.59 32.83 46.96
N LYS A 466 9.43 33.78 47.31
CA LYS A 466 10.43 33.60 48.37
C LYS A 466 9.75 33.32 49.71
N LYS A 467 10.35 32.42 50.50
CA LYS A 467 9.90 32.14 51.88
C LYS A 467 9.95 33.43 52.70
N GLY A 468 8.84 33.74 53.36
CA GLY A 468 8.73 34.94 54.21
C GLY A 468 8.46 36.26 53.44
N GLY A 469 8.20 36.21 52.13
CA GLY A 469 7.74 37.37 51.34
C GLY A 469 6.22 37.54 51.45
N PHE A 470 5.77 38.62 52.02
CA PHE A 470 4.35 39.03 51.96
C PHE A 470 4.06 39.46 50.51
N LEU A 471 3.50 38.60 49.69
CA LEU A 471 2.79 39.03 48.50
C LEU A 471 1.28 38.94 48.78
N PRO A 472 0.51 39.96 48.40
CA PRO A 472 -0.94 39.87 48.47
C PRO A 472 -1.40 38.66 47.64
N SER A 473 -2.32 37.86 48.17
CA SER A 473 -2.95 36.75 47.50
C SER A 473 -3.75 37.24 46.27
N THR A 474 -3.07 37.40 45.14
CA THR A 474 -3.71 37.72 43.85
C THR A 474 -3.91 36.48 42.96
N GLY A 475 -3.82 35.26 43.56
CA GLY A 475 -3.91 33.99 42.83
C GLY A 475 -5.30 33.62 42.30
N GLY A 476 -6.38 34.32 42.69
CA GLY A 476 -7.75 33.93 42.29
C GLY A 476 -8.19 34.41 40.91
N MET A 477 -7.73 35.58 40.44
CA MET A 477 -8.25 36.16 39.18
C MET A 477 -7.50 35.73 37.93
N GLY A 478 -6.22 35.38 38.03
CA GLY A 478 -5.45 34.93 36.85
C GLY A 478 -5.92 33.57 36.31
N ILE A 479 -6.27 32.64 37.21
CA ILE A 479 -6.75 31.30 36.82
C ILE A 479 -8.12 31.39 36.14
N VAL A 480 -9.02 32.26 36.65
CA VAL A 480 -10.34 32.49 36.04
C VAL A 480 -10.22 33.09 34.64
N LEU A 481 -9.24 33.95 34.40
CA LEU A 481 -9.02 34.56 33.07
C LEU A 481 -8.46 33.57 32.07
N PHE A 482 -7.55 32.65 32.49
CA PHE A 482 -7.02 31.59 31.62
C PHE A 482 -8.05 30.48 31.35
N ILE A 483 -8.88 30.10 32.30
CA ILE A 483 -10.00 29.18 32.11
C ILE A 483 -11.04 29.83 31.19
N ALA A 484 -11.36 31.10 31.32
CA ALA A 484 -12.26 31.84 30.46
C ALA A 484 -11.71 31.94 29.02
N ALA A 485 -10.42 32.22 28.85
CA ALA A 485 -9.77 32.24 27.53
C ALA A 485 -9.76 30.85 26.88
N GLY A 486 -9.48 29.80 27.64
CA GLY A 486 -9.51 28.42 27.15
C GLY A 486 -10.91 27.97 26.73
N VAL A 487 -11.94 28.34 27.50
CA VAL A 487 -13.36 28.05 27.17
C VAL A 487 -13.80 28.82 25.93
N VAL A 488 -13.37 30.06 25.74
CA VAL A 488 -13.69 30.86 24.54
C VAL A 488 -13.05 30.31 23.30
N VAL A 489 -11.79 29.82 23.38
CA VAL A 489 -11.11 29.19 22.27
C VAL A 489 -11.77 27.84 21.90
N MET A 490 -12.17 27.03 22.89
CA MET A 490 -12.89 25.77 22.65
C MET A 490 -14.30 26.04 22.10
N ALA A 491 -15.02 27.01 22.59
CA ALA A 491 -16.35 27.39 22.08
C ALA A 491 -16.26 27.93 20.63
N GLY A 492 -15.19 28.67 20.30
CA GLY A 492 -14.89 29.13 18.94
C GLY A 492 -14.59 27.98 18.00
N ALA A 493 -13.81 27.00 18.44
CA ALA A 493 -13.49 25.80 17.64
C ALA A 493 -14.74 24.94 17.39
N VAL A 494 -15.57 24.71 18.40
CA VAL A 494 -16.85 23.98 18.28
C VAL A 494 -17.84 24.76 17.40
N GLY A 495 -17.92 26.08 17.54
CA GLY A 495 -18.76 26.92 16.70
C GLY A 495 -18.38 26.88 15.22
N THR A 496 -17.08 26.90 14.90
CA THR A 496 -16.60 26.79 13.51
C THR A 496 -16.84 25.38 12.93
N MET A 497 -16.79 24.34 13.78
CA MET A 497 -17.10 22.97 13.38
C MET A 497 -18.60 22.79 13.05
N ILE A 498 -19.48 23.38 13.86
CA ILE A 498 -20.94 23.34 13.65
C ILE A 498 -21.32 24.14 12.39
N VAL A 499 -20.74 25.32 12.16
CA VAL A 499 -20.99 26.12 10.97
C VAL A 499 -20.49 25.43 9.69
N ARG A 500 -19.34 24.71 9.75
CA ARG A 500 -18.85 23.91 8.62
C ARG A 500 -19.72 22.68 8.35
N ARG A 501 -20.28 22.04 9.38
CA ARG A 501 -21.20 20.90 9.24
C ARG A 501 -22.51 21.33 8.58
N ASN A 502 -23.10 22.41 9.05
CA ASN A 502 -24.36 22.93 8.49
C ASN A 502 -24.23 23.48 7.05
N ARG A 503 -23.03 23.87 6.61
CA ARG A 503 -22.77 24.21 5.20
C ARG A 503 -22.63 23.03 4.27
N ARG A 504 -22.36 21.83 4.79
CA ARG A 504 -22.27 20.59 3.98
C ARG A 504 -23.62 19.87 3.84
N GLU A 505 -24.61 20.21 4.64
CA GLU A 505 -25.96 19.63 4.57
C GLU A 505 -26.93 20.47 3.71
N ASN A 506 -26.46 21.60 3.12
CA ASN A 506 -27.24 22.52 2.30
C ASN A 506 -26.65 22.76 0.88
N ILE A 507 -25.92 21.74 0.34
CA ILE A 507 -25.49 21.72 -1.09
C ILE A 507 -25.90 20.38 -1.68
#